data_8c94f00037bfaa9194f6c4f2405b8dbc
#
_entry.id   8c94f00037bfaa9194f6c4f2405b8dbc
#
_cell.length_a   1.000
_cell.length_b   1.000
_cell.length_c   1.000
_cell.angle_alpha   90.00
_cell.angle_beta   90.00
_cell.angle_gamma   90.00
#
_symmetry.space_group_name_H-M   'P 1'
#
loop_
_entity.id
_entity.type
_entity.pdbx_description
1 polymer ?
#
loop_
_entity_poly.entity_id
_entity_poly.type
_entity_poly.pdbx_seq_one_letter_code
_entity_poly.pdbx_strand_id
1 'polypeptide(L)'
;MLKLLGAVPAFVATGALHSQHTLAADLASTTLVLGDQAGGTRALVEAAKVLDGAPYAFRWANFQGAAPLFEAQRAGAVDLAPAGDLPVLAAAVGDPTLKIVATRVGSGAQLGILVPPNSAIRTVADLKGRTVFVSSARGSISQFQLYGALAEAGLSKDDVTVRFILPVDAFAAFASGSIEVWATFDPYYGIAVQRGARILRDGTGINSGLGFITASGASLADAGKRAAIADVLLRLQRAGDWALANPDAYAQIYATLTRSPLDAAKTITRRASLKQHFVNDRDIAALQKVADSANRDAILPRRVDVRAISETQIARLASG
;
A
#
# COMPACT_ATOMS: atom_id res chain seq x y z
N MET A 1 -59.66 -49.89 -2.82
CA MET A 1 -58.56 -49.32 -2.06
C MET A 1 -57.35 -49.19 -3.01
N LEU A 2 -57.14 -48.02 -3.60
CA LEU A 2 -56.06 -47.77 -4.54
C LEU A 2 -55.08 -46.85 -3.85
N LYS A 3 -53.83 -47.29 -3.60
CA LYS A 3 -52.75 -46.48 -3.03
C LYS A 3 -52.03 -45.76 -4.17
N LEU A 4 -52.15 -44.44 -4.25
CA LEU A 4 -51.27 -43.58 -5.05
C LEU A 4 -49.92 -43.46 -4.35
N LEU A 5 -48.87 -43.90 -5.00
CA LEU A 5 -47.48 -43.55 -4.68
C LEU A 5 -47.14 -42.25 -5.38
N GLY A 6 -46.92 -41.22 -4.61
CA GLY A 6 -46.43 -39.92 -5.10
C GLY A 6 -44.93 -39.99 -5.38
N ALA A 7 -44.54 -39.70 -6.61
CA ALA A 7 -43.17 -39.48 -7.00
C ALA A 7 -42.72 -38.06 -6.59
N VAL A 8 -41.65 -37.96 -5.80
CA VAL A 8 -40.96 -36.72 -5.46
C VAL A 8 -39.96 -36.44 -6.58
N PRO A 9 -39.98 -35.28 -7.26
CA PRO A 9 -38.95 -35.02 -8.27
C PRO A 9 -37.64 -34.61 -7.59
N ALA A 10 -36.58 -35.34 -7.91
CA ALA A 10 -35.20 -34.97 -7.60
C ALA A 10 -34.72 -33.85 -8.55
N PHE A 11 -34.94 -32.63 -8.17
CA PHE A 11 -34.37 -31.44 -8.85
C PHE A 11 -33.68 -30.59 -7.79
N VAL A 12 -32.34 -30.61 -7.71
CA VAL A 12 -31.48 -29.52 -7.16
C VAL A 12 -29.97 -29.89 -7.11
N ALA A 13 -29.39 -30.69 -7.98
CA ALA A 13 -27.95 -30.96 -7.92
C ALA A 13 -27.11 -30.50 -9.13
N THR A 14 -27.75 -30.12 -10.25
CA THR A 14 -27.01 -29.84 -11.50
C THR A 14 -26.52 -28.37 -11.63
N GLY A 15 -27.15 -27.40 -10.99
CA GLY A 15 -26.80 -25.99 -11.13
C GLY A 15 -25.51 -25.60 -10.40
N ALA A 16 -25.26 -26.15 -9.23
CA ALA A 16 -24.10 -25.82 -8.42
C ALA A 16 -22.77 -26.35 -8.99
N LEU A 17 -22.79 -27.52 -9.61
CA LEU A 17 -21.62 -28.10 -10.26
C LEU A 17 -21.19 -27.34 -11.51
N HIS A 18 -22.13 -26.86 -12.31
CA HIS A 18 -21.82 -26.06 -13.49
C HIS A 18 -21.20 -24.69 -13.12
N SER A 19 -21.70 -24.03 -12.09
CA SER A 19 -21.15 -22.74 -11.62
C SER A 19 -19.73 -22.89 -11.07
N GLN A 20 -19.42 -23.95 -10.36
CA GLN A 20 -18.08 -24.19 -9.83
C GLN A 20 -17.07 -24.53 -10.95
N HIS A 21 -17.46 -25.30 -11.96
CA HIS A 21 -16.60 -25.61 -13.10
C HIS A 21 -16.31 -24.37 -13.97
N THR A 22 -17.28 -23.48 -14.16
CA THR A 22 -17.08 -22.23 -14.92
C THR A 22 -16.12 -21.31 -14.19
N LEU A 23 -16.30 -21.10 -12.88
CA LEU A 23 -15.42 -20.25 -12.07
C LEU A 23 -13.98 -20.80 -12.00
N ALA A 24 -13.81 -22.14 -11.88
CA ALA A 24 -12.49 -22.75 -11.89
C ALA A 24 -11.79 -22.62 -13.26
N ALA A 25 -12.51 -22.74 -14.36
CA ALA A 25 -11.99 -22.52 -15.70
C ALA A 25 -11.61 -21.06 -15.93
N ASP A 26 -12.41 -20.12 -15.46
CA ASP A 26 -12.12 -18.67 -15.53
C ASP A 26 -10.87 -18.31 -14.73
N LEU A 27 -10.66 -18.90 -13.54
CA LEU A 27 -9.45 -18.70 -12.75
C LEU A 27 -8.20 -19.24 -13.46
N ALA A 28 -8.25 -20.43 -14.05
CA ALA A 28 -7.09 -21.03 -14.72
C ALA A 28 -6.62 -20.23 -15.94
N SER A 29 -7.51 -19.48 -16.59
CA SER A 29 -7.17 -18.59 -17.72
C SER A 29 -6.80 -17.17 -17.29
N THR A 30 -6.99 -16.84 -15.99
CA THR A 30 -6.76 -15.50 -15.46
C THR A 30 -5.26 -15.23 -15.21
N THR A 31 -4.81 -14.03 -15.57
CA THR A 31 -3.49 -13.52 -15.17
C THR A 31 -3.67 -12.19 -14.43
N LEU A 32 -3.10 -12.10 -13.23
CA LEU A 32 -3.05 -10.86 -12.46
C LEU A 32 -1.68 -10.19 -12.56
N VAL A 33 -1.67 -8.86 -12.66
CA VAL A 33 -0.48 -8.04 -12.52
C VAL A 33 -0.49 -7.38 -11.15
N LEU A 34 0.41 -7.85 -10.28
CA LEU A 34 0.54 -7.39 -8.91
C LEU A 34 1.57 -6.26 -8.86
N GLY A 35 1.10 -5.06 -8.58
CA GLY A 35 1.96 -3.90 -8.36
C GLY A 35 2.74 -4.03 -7.05
N ASP A 36 3.98 -3.54 -7.06
CA ASP A 36 4.84 -3.55 -5.89
C ASP A 36 5.65 -2.26 -5.81
N GLN A 37 6.00 -1.84 -4.61
CA GLN A 37 6.86 -0.69 -4.36
C GLN A 37 8.15 -1.16 -3.68
N ALA A 38 9.27 -1.00 -4.39
CA ALA A 38 10.62 -1.31 -3.92
C ALA A 38 10.78 -2.74 -3.34
N GLY A 39 10.01 -3.70 -3.82
CA GLY A 39 10.10 -5.11 -3.42
C GLY A 39 9.33 -5.48 -2.14
N GLY A 40 8.61 -4.55 -1.51
CA GLY A 40 8.02 -4.76 -0.19
C GLY A 40 6.94 -5.83 -0.11
N THR A 41 5.94 -5.78 -0.99
CA THR A 41 4.86 -6.79 -1.03
C THR A 41 5.36 -8.09 -1.62
N ARG A 42 6.19 -8.01 -2.67
CA ARG A 42 6.80 -9.19 -3.29
C ARG A 42 7.62 -9.99 -2.28
N ALA A 43 8.49 -9.33 -1.51
CA ALA A 43 9.29 -9.99 -0.47
C ALA A 43 8.43 -10.73 0.57
N LEU A 44 7.31 -10.13 0.98
CA LEU A 44 6.35 -10.75 1.89
C LEU A 44 5.73 -12.02 1.32
N VAL A 45 5.28 -11.96 0.07
CA VAL A 45 4.63 -13.09 -0.63
C VAL A 45 5.60 -14.23 -0.89
N GLU A 46 6.82 -13.93 -1.36
CA GLU A 46 7.85 -14.93 -1.65
C GLU A 46 8.36 -15.58 -0.34
N ALA A 47 8.48 -14.81 0.75
CA ALA A 47 8.86 -15.35 2.04
C ALA A 47 7.83 -16.34 2.59
N ALA A 48 6.56 -16.00 2.54
CA ALA A 48 5.48 -16.81 3.06
C ALA A 48 4.98 -17.89 2.06
N LYS A 49 5.43 -17.85 0.79
CA LYS A 49 5.07 -18.77 -0.31
C LYS A 49 3.56 -18.90 -0.53
N VAL A 50 2.81 -17.87 -0.20
CA VAL A 50 1.34 -17.94 -0.17
C VAL A 50 0.70 -17.96 -1.55
N LEU A 51 1.42 -17.61 -2.61
CA LEU A 51 0.93 -17.71 -3.99
C LEU A 51 1.35 -19.02 -4.69
N ASP A 52 2.12 -19.89 -4.02
CA ASP A 52 2.44 -21.20 -4.54
C ASP A 52 1.15 -22.00 -4.71
N GLY A 53 0.96 -22.61 -5.89
CA GLY A 53 -0.26 -23.35 -6.21
C GLY A 53 -1.52 -22.49 -6.37
N ALA A 54 -1.40 -21.17 -6.57
CA ALA A 54 -2.56 -20.35 -6.92
C ALA A 54 -3.20 -20.85 -8.24
N PRO A 55 -4.55 -20.89 -8.34
CA PRO A 55 -5.24 -21.43 -9.52
C PRO A 55 -5.26 -20.47 -10.72
N TYR A 56 -4.50 -19.38 -10.68
CA TYR A 56 -4.36 -18.37 -11.73
C TYR A 56 -2.88 -18.00 -11.90
N ALA A 57 -2.53 -17.43 -13.05
CA ALA A 57 -1.21 -16.87 -13.28
C ALA A 57 -1.07 -15.48 -12.65
N PHE A 58 0.14 -15.12 -12.24
CA PHE A 58 0.44 -13.74 -11.80
C PHE A 58 1.84 -13.32 -12.21
N ARG A 59 2.06 -12.01 -12.28
CA ARG A 59 3.38 -11.40 -12.47
C ARG A 59 3.51 -10.15 -11.62
N TRP A 60 4.73 -9.84 -11.23
CA TRP A 60 5.06 -8.61 -10.50
C TRP A 60 5.39 -7.46 -11.44
N ALA A 61 4.94 -6.26 -11.08
CA ALA A 61 5.37 -4.99 -11.68
C ALA A 61 5.87 -4.08 -10.56
N ASN A 62 7.19 -3.78 -10.57
CA ASN A 62 7.84 -3.03 -9.50
C ASN A 62 8.02 -1.55 -9.86
N PHE A 63 7.75 -0.68 -8.90
CA PHE A 63 7.77 0.78 -9.06
C PHE A 63 8.57 1.45 -7.92
N GLN A 64 9.12 2.64 -8.21
CA GLN A 64 9.91 3.41 -7.24
C GLN A 64 9.04 4.23 -6.26
N GLY A 65 7.72 4.14 -6.33
CA GLY A 65 6.79 4.86 -5.47
C GLY A 65 5.37 4.77 -6.00
N ALA A 66 4.42 5.34 -5.26
CA ALA A 66 3.00 5.22 -5.55
C ALA A 66 2.57 5.92 -6.85
N ALA A 67 3.15 7.09 -7.18
CA ALA A 67 2.70 7.84 -8.36
C ALA A 67 2.86 7.05 -9.66
N PRO A 68 4.05 6.52 -10.05
CA PRO A 68 4.18 5.71 -11.25
C PRO A 68 3.39 4.39 -11.16
N LEU A 69 3.19 3.82 -9.97
CA LEU A 69 2.37 2.62 -9.78
C LEU A 69 0.90 2.89 -10.13
N PHE A 70 0.33 4.00 -9.66
CA PHE A 70 -1.06 4.36 -9.96
C PHE A 70 -1.27 4.81 -11.41
N GLU A 71 -0.29 5.43 -12.05
CA GLU A 71 -0.34 5.68 -13.49
C GLU A 71 -0.42 4.37 -14.29
N ALA A 72 0.37 3.37 -13.91
CA ALA A 72 0.31 2.04 -14.52
C ALA A 72 -1.04 1.33 -14.24
N GLN A 73 -1.59 1.47 -13.03
CA GLN A 73 -2.91 0.92 -12.71
C GLN A 73 -4.02 1.59 -13.53
N ARG A 74 -4.01 2.92 -13.64
CA ARG A 74 -4.94 3.69 -14.46
C ARG A 74 -4.87 3.33 -15.94
N ALA A 75 -3.68 3.02 -16.43
CA ALA A 75 -3.44 2.55 -17.79
C ALA A 75 -3.82 1.06 -18.03
N GLY A 76 -4.32 0.35 -17.00
CA GLY A 76 -4.67 -1.08 -17.09
C GLY A 76 -3.48 -2.04 -17.08
N ALA A 77 -2.26 -1.54 -16.82
CA ALA A 77 -1.04 -2.36 -16.77
C ALA A 77 -0.83 -3.06 -15.41
N VAL A 78 -1.58 -2.68 -14.38
CA VAL A 78 -1.54 -3.23 -13.01
C VAL A 78 -2.96 -3.46 -12.51
N ASP A 79 -3.22 -4.64 -11.96
CA ASP A 79 -4.54 -5.00 -11.42
C ASP A 79 -4.68 -4.61 -9.94
N LEU A 80 -3.64 -4.85 -9.14
CA LEU A 80 -3.59 -4.52 -7.71
C LEU A 80 -2.41 -3.59 -7.39
N ALA A 81 -2.67 -2.52 -6.65
CA ALA A 81 -1.66 -1.53 -6.25
C ALA A 81 -1.70 -1.25 -4.74
N PRO A 82 -0.64 -1.58 -3.98
CA PRO A 82 -0.51 -1.21 -2.58
C PRO A 82 0.06 0.20 -2.44
N ALA A 83 -0.54 1.03 -1.55
CA ALA A 83 0.02 2.34 -1.21
C ALA A 83 -0.46 2.82 0.17
N GLY A 84 0.12 3.91 0.68
CA GLY A 84 -0.35 4.61 1.86
C GLY A 84 -1.65 5.39 1.61
N ASP A 85 -2.18 6.01 2.67
CA ASP A 85 -3.43 6.75 2.69
C ASP A 85 -3.50 7.88 1.64
N LEU A 86 -2.63 8.87 1.74
CA LEU A 86 -2.69 10.02 0.83
C LEU A 86 -2.44 9.66 -0.65
N PRO A 87 -1.47 8.81 -1.02
CA PRO A 87 -1.29 8.39 -2.41
C PRO A 87 -2.52 7.74 -3.05
N VAL A 88 -3.26 6.93 -2.29
CA VAL A 88 -4.53 6.34 -2.76
C VAL A 88 -5.56 7.41 -3.05
N LEU A 89 -5.71 8.39 -2.15
CA LEU A 89 -6.61 9.53 -2.34
C LEU A 89 -6.21 10.39 -3.55
N ALA A 90 -4.91 10.65 -3.71
CA ALA A 90 -4.39 11.40 -4.85
C ALA A 90 -4.66 10.66 -6.18
N ALA A 91 -4.50 9.33 -6.21
CA ALA A 91 -4.82 8.50 -7.36
C ALA A 91 -6.32 8.53 -7.67
N ALA A 92 -7.19 8.45 -6.66
CA ALA A 92 -8.64 8.51 -6.82
C ALA A 92 -9.14 9.87 -7.38
N VAL A 93 -8.39 10.95 -7.17
CA VAL A 93 -8.65 12.23 -7.85
C VAL A 93 -8.50 12.11 -9.35
N GLY A 94 -7.52 11.35 -9.84
CA GLY A 94 -7.25 11.14 -11.26
C GLY A 94 -8.05 9.99 -11.89
N ASP A 95 -8.45 9.01 -11.07
CA ASP A 95 -9.18 7.80 -11.49
C ASP A 95 -10.30 7.45 -10.51
N PRO A 96 -11.53 7.89 -10.72
CA PRO A 96 -12.68 7.58 -9.85
C PRO A 96 -13.14 6.11 -9.95
N THR A 97 -12.63 5.34 -10.90
CA THR A 97 -12.97 3.91 -11.05
C THR A 97 -12.12 3.00 -10.17
N LEU A 98 -10.98 3.50 -9.68
CA LEU A 98 -10.15 2.84 -8.69
C LEU A 98 -10.97 2.47 -7.45
N LYS A 99 -10.78 1.26 -6.92
CA LYS A 99 -11.46 0.79 -5.70
C LYS A 99 -10.46 0.30 -4.66
N ILE A 100 -10.65 0.76 -3.43
CA ILE A 100 -9.96 0.22 -2.26
C ILE A 100 -10.59 -1.13 -1.92
N VAL A 101 -9.80 -2.21 -1.87
CA VAL A 101 -10.28 -3.58 -1.62
C VAL A 101 -9.77 -4.16 -0.30
N ALA A 102 -8.64 -3.67 0.22
CA ALA A 102 -8.11 -4.11 1.51
C ALA A 102 -7.36 -2.98 2.22
N THR A 103 -7.25 -3.12 3.55
CA THR A 103 -6.53 -2.24 4.46
C THR A 103 -5.37 -3.01 5.09
N ARG A 104 -4.21 -2.36 5.19
CA ARG A 104 -3.04 -2.78 5.95
C ARG A 104 -2.86 -1.87 7.15
N VAL A 105 -2.68 -2.45 8.33
CA VAL A 105 -2.55 -1.70 9.58
C VAL A 105 -1.08 -1.57 9.95
N GLY A 106 -0.63 -0.36 10.13
CA GLY A 106 0.70 0.00 10.59
C GLY A 106 0.65 1.12 11.62
N SER A 107 1.78 1.76 11.89
CA SER A 107 1.93 2.82 12.90
C SER A 107 2.32 4.18 12.33
N GLY A 108 2.66 4.28 11.04
CA GLY A 108 3.30 5.46 10.47
C GLY A 108 4.82 5.53 10.70
N ALA A 109 5.40 4.63 11.48
CA ALA A 109 6.83 4.64 11.81
C ALA A 109 7.77 4.30 10.63
N GLN A 110 7.22 3.92 9.47
CA GLN A 110 7.98 3.57 8.27
C GLN A 110 8.38 4.77 7.41
N LEU A 111 8.17 5.99 7.88
CA LEU A 111 8.53 7.22 7.18
C LEU A 111 9.00 8.29 8.15
N GLY A 112 9.75 9.27 7.66
CA GLY A 112 10.26 10.34 8.48
C GLY A 112 11.02 11.40 7.71
N ILE A 113 11.35 12.49 8.42
CA ILE A 113 12.20 13.58 7.97
C ILE A 113 13.61 13.30 8.49
N LEU A 114 14.56 13.23 7.57
CA LEU A 114 15.96 12.87 7.83
C LEU A 114 16.88 14.06 7.58
N VAL A 115 17.95 14.10 8.36
CA VAL A 115 19.12 14.97 8.14
C VAL A 115 20.42 14.17 8.30
N PRO A 116 21.55 14.60 7.70
CA PRO A 116 22.86 13.97 7.92
C PRO A 116 23.25 13.96 9.41
N PRO A 117 24.12 13.03 9.84
CA PRO A 117 24.51 12.89 11.25
C PRO A 117 25.08 14.18 11.83
N ASN A 118 25.84 14.94 11.04
CA ASN A 118 26.53 16.17 11.48
C ASN A 118 25.77 17.46 11.11
N SER A 119 24.52 17.36 10.60
CA SER A 119 23.72 18.55 10.29
C SER A 119 23.48 19.43 11.52
N ALA A 120 23.53 20.76 11.34
CA ALA A 120 23.19 21.73 12.37
C ALA A 120 21.69 21.76 12.70
N ILE A 121 20.84 21.24 11.81
CA ILE A 121 19.39 21.12 12.00
C ILE A 121 19.12 20.08 13.08
N ARG A 122 18.46 20.46 14.17
CA ARG A 122 18.18 19.59 15.33
C ARG A 122 16.71 19.25 15.50
N THR A 123 15.84 20.16 15.09
CA THR A 123 14.38 20.06 15.25
C THR A 123 13.67 20.39 13.95
N VAL A 124 12.38 20.09 13.87
CA VAL A 124 11.54 20.47 12.73
C VAL A 124 11.41 21.99 12.61
N ALA A 125 11.47 22.73 13.73
CA ALA A 125 11.43 24.21 13.72
C ALA A 125 12.63 24.83 12.97
N ASP A 126 13.79 24.15 12.95
CA ASP A 126 14.99 24.62 12.23
C ASP A 126 14.84 24.51 10.70
N LEU A 127 13.74 23.92 10.21
CA LEU A 127 13.44 23.82 8.78
C LEU A 127 12.95 25.14 8.17
N LYS A 128 12.62 26.14 8.99
CA LYS A 128 12.16 27.44 8.48
C LYS A 128 13.17 28.05 7.51
N GLY A 129 12.68 28.42 6.31
CA GLY A 129 13.49 28.95 5.21
C GLY A 129 14.34 27.91 4.46
N ARG A 130 14.28 26.62 4.84
CA ARG A 130 15.07 25.56 4.22
C ARG A 130 14.37 24.91 3.05
N THR A 131 15.15 24.26 2.19
CA THR A 131 14.62 23.33 1.17
C THR A 131 14.52 21.93 1.75
N VAL A 132 13.31 21.35 1.63
CA VAL A 132 13.04 19.97 2.03
C VAL A 132 12.74 19.16 0.76
N PHE A 133 13.53 18.11 0.53
CA PHE A 133 13.28 17.16 -0.54
C PHE A 133 12.31 16.10 -0.09
N VAL A 134 11.30 15.82 -0.90
CA VAL A 134 10.18 14.93 -0.56
C VAL A 134 10.08 13.80 -1.58
N SER A 135 10.12 12.58 -1.12
CA SER A 135 9.84 11.40 -1.93
C SER A 135 8.33 11.13 -2.00
N SER A 136 7.70 10.93 -3.15
CA SER A 136 8.26 10.86 -4.49
C SER A 136 7.71 11.99 -5.38
N ALA A 137 6.46 12.40 -5.15
CA ALA A 137 5.71 13.37 -5.96
C ALA A 137 4.71 14.13 -5.07
N ARG A 138 4.04 15.13 -5.63
CA ARG A 138 2.90 15.79 -4.96
C ARG A 138 1.81 14.74 -4.63
N GLY A 139 1.23 14.83 -3.44
CA GLY A 139 0.29 13.84 -2.94
C GLY A 139 0.94 12.58 -2.36
N SER A 140 2.28 12.58 -2.15
CA SER A 140 2.96 11.47 -1.51
C SER A 140 2.71 11.43 0.00
N ILE A 141 2.87 10.24 0.58
CA ILE A 141 2.75 10.04 2.03
C ILE A 141 3.80 10.86 2.81
N SER A 142 5.00 11.05 2.24
CA SER A 142 6.06 11.86 2.84
C SER A 142 5.75 13.36 2.82
N GLN A 143 4.99 13.85 1.83
CA GLN A 143 4.50 15.23 1.83
C GLN A 143 3.51 15.46 2.97
N PHE A 144 2.58 14.53 3.17
CA PHE A 144 1.60 14.62 4.24
C PHE A 144 2.27 14.62 5.62
N GLN A 145 3.22 13.69 5.82
CA GLN A 145 4.01 13.61 7.03
C GLN A 145 4.82 14.89 7.29
N LEU A 146 5.47 15.45 6.25
CA LEU A 146 6.19 16.72 6.38
C LEU A 146 5.27 17.85 6.85
N TYR A 147 4.11 18.02 6.21
CA TYR A 147 3.19 19.11 6.54
C TYR A 147 2.61 18.96 7.96
N GLY A 148 2.31 17.73 8.38
CA GLY A 148 1.92 17.46 9.77
C GLY A 148 3.02 17.77 10.76
N ALA A 149 4.26 17.39 10.48
CA ALA A 149 5.41 17.71 11.33
C ALA A 149 5.69 19.21 11.42
N LEU A 150 5.54 19.95 10.32
CA LEU A 150 5.66 21.41 10.32
C LEU A 150 4.58 22.05 11.20
N ALA A 151 3.32 21.60 11.07
CA ALA A 151 2.21 22.11 11.89
C ALA A 151 2.42 21.83 13.39
N GLU A 152 2.92 20.65 13.78
CA GLU A 152 3.30 20.34 15.17
C GLU A 152 4.39 21.28 15.70
N ALA A 153 5.29 21.74 14.83
CA ALA A 153 6.37 22.69 15.17
C ALA A 153 5.93 24.17 15.06
N GLY A 154 4.66 24.45 14.81
CA GLY A 154 4.14 25.82 14.63
C GLY A 154 4.53 26.48 13.31
N LEU A 155 4.94 25.70 12.31
CA LEU A 155 5.29 26.15 10.97
C LEU A 155 4.18 25.84 9.99
N SER A 156 4.10 26.63 8.92
CA SER A 156 3.27 26.35 7.75
C SER A 156 4.06 25.68 6.63
N LYS A 157 3.36 25.15 5.63
CA LYS A 157 4.00 24.63 4.41
C LYS A 157 4.76 25.70 3.62
N ASP A 158 4.41 26.97 3.80
CA ASP A 158 5.01 28.10 3.10
C ASP A 158 6.30 28.59 3.81
N ASP A 159 6.58 28.12 5.03
CA ASP A 159 7.84 28.36 5.74
C ASP A 159 9.01 27.54 5.20
N VAL A 160 8.78 26.59 4.29
CA VAL A 160 9.81 25.75 3.67
C VAL A 160 9.66 25.71 2.15
N THR A 161 10.76 25.45 1.44
CA THR A 161 10.71 25.16 -0.01
C THR A 161 10.64 23.65 -0.23
N VAL A 162 9.52 23.12 -0.74
CA VAL A 162 9.37 21.70 -1.03
C VAL A 162 9.83 21.39 -2.46
N ARG A 163 10.71 20.40 -2.61
CA ARG A 163 11.12 19.83 -3.89
C ARG A 163 10.85 18.35 -3.94
N PHE A 164 10.17 17.89 -5.00
CA PHE A 164 9.87 16.47 -5.20
C PHE A 164 10.96 15.79 -6.01
N ILE A 165 11.31 14.57 -5.61
CA ILE A 165 12.37 13.77 -6.23
C ILE A 165 12.07 12.28 -6.05
N LEU A 166 12.43 11.45 -7.03
CA LEU A 166 12.27 10.00 -6.90
C LEU A 166 13.16 9.45 -5.76
N PRO A 167 12.67 8.45 -4.99
CA PRO A 167 13.38 7.97 -3.80
C PRO A 167 14.81 7.49 -4.06
N VAL A 168 15.07 6.85 -5.20
CA VAL A 168 16.42 6.36 -5.57
C VAL A 168 17.38 7.53 -5.77
N ASP A 169 16.94 8.57 -6.51
CA ASP A 169 17.76 9.75 -6.79
C ASP A 169 18.00 10.56 -5.50
N ALA A 170 16.95 10.71 -4.68
CA ALA A 170 17.06 11.34 -3.37
C ALA A 170 18.05 10.63 -2.45
N PHE A 171 18.02 9.30 -2.44
CA PHE A 171 18.94 8.51 -1.62
C PHE A 171 20.40 8.73 -2.02
N ALA A 172 20.69 8.75 -3.31
CA ALA A 172 22.05 9.04 -3.82
C ALA A 172 22.49 10.47 -3.47
N ALA A 173 21.61 11.45 -3.68
CA ALA A 173 21.87 12.86 -3.38
C ALA A 173 22.02 13.13 -1.87
N PHE A 174 21.24 12.46 -1.02
CA PHE A 174 21.36 12.54 0.43
C PHE A 174 22.67 11.91 0.93
N ALA A 175 23.04 10.75 0.37
CA ALA A 175 24.28 10.06 0.73
C ALA A 175 25.54 10.85 0.32
N SER A 176 25.49 11.61 -0.79
CA SER A 176 26.58 12.49 -1.25
C SER A 176 26.62 13.87 -0.51
N GLY A 177 25.61 14.18 0.32
CA GLY A 177 25.48 15.48 0.97
C GLY A 177 24.90 16.58 0.08
N SER A 178 24.46 16.28 -1.14
CA SER A 178 23.80 17.24 -2.05
C SER A 178 22.40 17.65 -1.57
N ILE A 179 21.77 16.83 -0.71
CA ILE A 179 20.50 17.09 -0.02
C ILE A 179 20.75 17.05 1.48
N GLU A 180 20.35 18.10 2.19
CA GLU A 180 20.50 18.20 3.65
C GLU A 180 19.24 17.71 4.39
N VAL A 181 18.02 17.95 3.84
CA VAL A 181 16.76 17.56 4.48
C VAL A 181 15.95 16.70 3.54
N TRP A 182 15.57 15.51 4.00
CA TRP A 182 14.85 14.54 3.19
C TRP A 182 13.68 13.92 3.92
N ALA A 183 12.46 14.14 3.45
CA ALA A 183 11.26 13.44 3.88
C ALA A 183 11.04 12.21 2.99
N THR A 184 11.09 11.01 3.59
CA THR A 184 11.08 9.74 2.87
C THR A 184 10.45 8.60 3.65
N PHE A 185 10.42 7.42 3.04
CA PHE A 185 9.81 6.19 3.56
C PHE A 185 10.68 4.97 3.31
N ASP A 186 10.35 3.84 3.95
CA ASP A 186 11.05 2.57 3.76
C ASP A 186 10.96 2.05 2.31
N PRO A 187 12.02 1.40 1.82
CA PRO A 187 13.26 0.99 2.51
C PRO A 187 14.31 2.10 2.67
N TYR A 188 14.20 3.19 1.91
CA TYR A 188 15.22 4.26 1.87
C TYR A 188 15.42 4.93 3.24
N TYR A 189 14.31 5.17 3.96
CA TYR A 189 14.35 5.70 5.32
C TYR A 189 15.18 4.81 6.25
N GLY A 190 14.90 3.52 6.31
CA GLY A 190 15.62 2.59 7.18
C GLY A 190 17.08 2.42 6.83
N ILE A 191 17.39 2.37 5.52
CA ILE A 191 18.78 2.27 5.06
C ILE A 191 19.56 3.55 5.38
N ALA A 192 18.97 4.73 5.20
CA ALA A 192 19.60 6.00 5.53
C ALA A 192 19.87 6.12 7.04
N VAL A 193 18.91 5.74 7.88
CA VAL A 193 19.07 5.72 9.35
C VAL A 193 20.18 4.76 9.77
N GLN A 194 20.26 3.57 9.19
CA GLN A 194 21.33 2.64 9.46
C GLN A 194 22.71 3.20 9.07
N ARG A 195 22.77 4.06 8.06
CA ARG A 195 23.99 4.78 7.65
C ARG A 195 24.29 6.03 8.48
N GLY A 196 23.56 6.24 9.57
CA GLY A 196 23.80 7.32 10.52
C GLY A 196 22.94 8.58 10.31
N ALA A 197 22.00 8.59 9.38
CA ALA A 197 21.05 9.70 9.27
C ALA A 197 20.25 9.87 10.56
N ARG A 198 20.05 11.14 10.99
CA ARG A 198 19.23 11.44 12.16
C ARG A 198 17.78 11.70 11.74
N ILE A 199 16.87 11.22 12.56
CA ILE A 199 15.44 11.43 12.40
C ILE A 199 15.06 12.71 13.14
N LEU A 200 14.47 13.69 12.45
CA LEU A 200 13.87 14.86 13.09
C LEU A 200 12.47 14.53 13.61
N ARG A 201 11.66 13.86 12.81
CA ARG A 201 10.31 13.43 13.16
C ARG A 201 9.91 12.25 12.25
N ASP A 202 9.42 11.16 12.82
CA ASP A 202 8.80 10.07 12.06
C ASP A 202 7.32 10.35 11.78
N GLY A 203 6.61 9.44 11.14
CA GLY A 203 5.21 9.63 10.77
C GLY A 203 4.19 9.18 11.83
N THR A 204 4.66 8.70 13.00
CA THR A 204 3.76 8.20 14.05
C THR A 204 2.83 9.32 14.57
N GLY A 205 1.53 9.08 14.55
CA GLY A 205 0.52 10.05 14.99
C GLY A 205 0.18 11.15 13.97
N ILE A 206 0.98 11.33 12.90
CA ILE A 206 0.69 12.27 11.81
C ILE A 206 -0.08 11.53 10.70
N ASN A 207 0.47 10.43 10.21
CA ASN A 207 -0.18 9.58 9.22
C ASN A 207 -1.20 8.66 9.91
N SER A 208 -2.21 8.24 9.20
CA SER A 208 -3.25 7.34 9.73
C SER A 208 -2.70 6.00 10.23
N GLY A 209 -1.48 5.65 9.84
CA GLY A 209 -0.89 4.32 10.05
C GLY A 209 -1.50 3.26 9.12
N LEU A 210 -2.46 3.64 8.27
CA LEU A 210 -3.11 2.72 7.34
C LEU A 210 -2.40 2.75 5.97
N GLY A 211 -2.25 1.57 5.41
CA GLY A 211 -1.98 1.36 4.00
C GLY A 211 -3.20 0.70 3.36
N PHE A 212 -3.29 0.78 2.04
CA PHE A 212 -4.42 0.23 1.31
C PHE A 212 -3.93 -0.56 0.11
N ILE A 213 -4.74 -1.53 -0.31
CA ILE A 213 -4.60 -2.19 -1.60
C ILE A 213 -5.79 -1.75 -2.44
N THR A 214 -5.50 -1.27 -3.63
CA THR A 214 -6.52 -0.88 -4.61
C THR A 214 -6.55 -1.86 -5.76
N ALA A 215 -7.73 -2.02 -6.36
CA ALA A 215 -7.93 -2.72 -7.62
C ALA A 215 -8.41 -1.72 -8.69
N SER A 216 -8.05 -1.96 -9.97
CA SER A 216 -8.62 -1.16 -11.06
C SER A 216 -10.10 -1.50 -11.25
N GLY A 217 -10.91 -0.53 -11.67
CA GLY A 217 -12.32 -0.77 -11.98
C GLY A 217 -12.50 -1.84 -13.08
N ALA A 218 -11.60 -1.85 -14.08
CA ALA A 218 -11.60 -2.84 -15.15
C ALA A 218 -11.34 -4.26 -14.63
N SER A 219 -10.37 -4.43 -13.71
CA SER A 219 -10.07 -5.74 -13.10
C SER A 219 -11.23 -6.27 -12.24
N LEU A 220 -11.96 -5.38 -11.57
CA LEU A 220 -13.14 -5.76 -10.78
C LEU A 220 -14.37 -6.06 -11.63
N ALA A 221 -14.45 -5.54 -12.85
CA ALA A 221 -15.52 -5.84 -13.80
C ALA A 221 -15.34 -7.21 -14.48
N ASP A 222 -14.11 -7.72 -14.56
CA ASP A 222 -13.79 -9.05 -15.07
C ASP A 222 -14.02 -10.10 -13.96
N ALA A 223 -14.88 -11.09 -14.21
CA ALA A 223 -15.28 -12.08 -13.19
C ALA A 223 -14.10 -12.95 -12.72
N GLY A 224 -13.23 -13.39 -13.63
CA GLY A 224 -12.05 -14.18 -13.33
C GLY A 224 -11.04 -13.39 -12.50
N LYS A 225 -10.71 -12.16 -12.92
CA LYS A 225 -9.82 -11.29 -12.16
C LYS A 225 -10.39 -10.92 -10.79
N ARG A 226 -11.68 -10.61 -10.71
CA ARG A 226 -12.34 -10.30 -9.44
C ARG A 226 -12.25 -11.45 -8.44
N ALA A 227 -12.48 -12.70 -8.88
CA ALA A 227 -12.33 -13.89 -8.07
C ALA A 227 -10.87 -14.12 -7.66
N ALA A 228 -9.93 -14.00 -8.59
CA ALA A 228 -8.49 -14.09 -8.31
C ALA A 228 -8.01 -13.01 -7.33
N ILE A 229 -8.52 -11.78 -7.44
CA ILE A 229 -8.23 -10.68 -6.50
C ILE A 229 -8.71 -11.04 -5.09
N ALA A 230 -9.92 -11.58 -4.94
CA ALA A 230 -10.44 -12.01 -3.63
C ALA A 230 -9.52 -13.06 -2.98
N ASP A 231 -9.06 -14.06 -3.74
CA ASP A 231 -8.12 -15.08 -3.25
C ASP A 231 -6.74 -14.48 -2.93
N VAL A 232 -6.18 -13.62 -3.80
CA VAL A 232 -4.90 -12.93 -3.52
C VAL A 232 -4.98 -12.18 -2.20
N LEU A 233 -6.06 -11.46 -1.92
CA LEU A 233 -6.20 -10.68 -0.69
C LEU A 233 -6.19 -11.56 0.56
N LEU A 234 -6.82 -12.75 0.53
CA LEU A 234 -6.73 -13.73 1.62
C LEU A 234 -5.32 -14.30 1.78
N ARG A 235 -4.64 -14.58 0.66
CA ARG A 235 -3.26 -15.06 0.68
C ARG A 235 -2.31 -14.00 1.24
N LEU A 236 -2.48 -12.73 0.89
CA LEU A 236 -1.72 -11.61 1.45
C LEU A 236 -1.96 -11.44 2.96
N GLN A 237 -3.19 -11.64 3.43
CA GLN A 237 -3.48 -11.67 4.87
C GLN A 237 -2.67 -12.78 5.57
N ARG A 238 -2.72 -14.02 5.05
CA ARG A 238 -1.92 -15.14 5.57
C ARG A 238 -0.42 -14.88 5.52
N ALA A 239 0.06 -14.19 4.47
CA ALA A 239 1.47 -13.79 4.39
C ALA A 239 1.86 -12.84 5.53
N GLY A 240 1.00 -11.87 5.83
CA GLY A 240 1.20 -10.95 6.95
C GLY A 240 1.24 -11.68 8.30
N ASP A 241 0.31 -12.61 8.54
CA ASP A 241 0.26 -13.42 9.75
C ASP A 241 1.52 -14.30 9.88
N TRP A 242 1.96 -14.91 8.77
CA TRP A 242 3.20 -15.68 8.73
C TRP A 242 4.43 -14.81 9.07
N ALA A 243 4.55 -13.61 8.50
CA ALA A 243 5.67 -12.73 8.74
C ALA A 243 5.73 -12.24 10.19
N LEU A 244 4.57 -12.00 10.82
CA LEU A 244 4.48 -11.67 12.25
C LEU A 244 4.95 -12.82 13.15
N ALA A 245 4.68 -14.06 12.75
CA ALA A 245 5.12 -15.26 13.46
C ALA A 245 6.58 -15.62 13.16
N ASN A 246 7.15 -15.17 12.02
CA ASN A 246 8.50 -15.53 11.55
C ASN A 246 9.34 -14.28 11.20
N PRO A 247 9.53 -13.30 12.10
CA PRO A 247 10.10 -12.00 11.76
C PRO A 247 11.53 -12.07 11.21
N ASP A 248 12.37 -12.95 11.74
CA ASP A 248 13.76 -13.08 11.30
C ASP A 248 13.86 -13.76 9.91
N ALA A 249 13.05 -14.78 9.66
CA ALA A 249 12.98 -15.41 8.33
C ALA A 249 12.47 -14.42 7.27
N TYR A 250 11.45 -13.63 7.60
CA TYR A 250 10.97 -12.58 6.72
C TYR A 250 12.05 -11.53 6.44
N ALA A 251 12.74 -11.05 7.48
CA ALA A 251 13.81 -10.06 7.33
C ALA A 251 14.95 -10.56 6.43
N GLN A 252 15.34 -11.85 6.55
CA GLN A 252 16.38 -12.45 5.73
C GLN A 252 16.00 -12.48 4.24
N ILE A 253 14.78 -12.90 3.92
CA ILE A 253 14.29 -12.94 2.54
C ILE A 253 14.10 -11.53 2.00
N TYR A 254 13.57 -10.61 2.81
CA TYR A 254 13.46 -9.19 2.45
C TYR A 254 14.83 -8.60 2.10
N ALA A 255 15.85 -8.84 2.93
CA ALA A 255 17.22 -8.37 2.70
C ALA A 255 17.76 -8.87 1.35
N THR A 256 17.57 -10.15 1.03
CA THR A 256 18.01 -10.77 -0.21
C THR A 256 17.33 -10.14 -1.44
N LEU A 257 16.01 -10.02 -1.43
CA LEU A 257 15.22 -9.51 -2.55
C LEU A 257 15.42 -8.02 -2.79
N THR A 258 15.53 -7.22 -1.72
CA THR A 258 15.70 -5.77 -1.81
C THR A 258 17.18 -5.34 -1.85
N ARG A 259 18.10 -6.29 -1.71
CA ARG A 259 19.56 -6.04 -1.58
C ARG A 259 19.88 -5.06 -0.45
N SER A 260 19.10 -5.13 0.64
CA SER A 260 19.30 -4.29 1.82
C SER A 260 20.23 -5.00 2.81
N PRO A 261 21.02 -4.25 3.61
CA PRO A 261 21.71 -4.82 4.75
C PRO A 261 20.73 -5.50 5.71
N LEU A 262 21.10 -6.66 6.27
CA LEU A 262 20.19 -7.46 7.10
C LEU A 262 19.66 -6.69 8.32
N ASP A 263 20.49 -5.89 8.97
CA ASP A 263 20.08 -5.10 10.13
C ASP A 263 19.07 -4.00 9.76
N ALA A 264 19.23 -3.38 8.56
CA ALA A 264 18.23 -2.48 8.02
C ALA A 264 16.92 -3.24 7.71
N ALA A 265 17.03 -4.41 7.08
CA ALA A 265 15.87 -5.25 6.75
C ALA A 265 15.09 -5.65 8.02
N LYS A 266 15.78 -6.07 9.10
CA LYS A 266 15.14 -6.38 10.39
C LYS A 266 14.37 -5.19 10.96
N THR A 267 14.94 -4.00 10.88
CA THR A 267 14.28 -2.77 11.36
C THR A 267 13.08 -2.40 10.49
N ILE A 268 13.24 -2.45 9.17
CA ILE A 268 12.19 -2.14 8.19
C ILE A 268 11.01 -3.11 8.35
N THR A 269 11.27 -4.42 8.39
CA THR A 269 10.22 -5.45 8.45
C THR A 269 9.44 -5.44 9.75
N ARG A 270 10.08 -5.09 10.88
CA ARG A 270 9.40 -4.97 12.19
C ARG A 270 8.37 -3.85 12.26
N ARG A 271 8.55 -2.76 11.48
CA ARG A 271 7.61 -1.64 11.43
C ARG A 271 6.70 -1.65 10.20
N ALA A 272 6.84 -2.66 9.35
CA ALA A 272 5.98 -2.82 8.19
C ALA A 272 4.51 -3.06 8.58
N SER A 273 3.59 -2.59 7.74
CA SER A 273 2.15 -2.80 7.92
C SER A 273 1.78 -4.22 7.44
N LEU A 274 1.92 -5.20 8.32
CA LEU A 274 1.74 -6.63 8.00
C LEU A 274 0.31 -7.13 8.23
N LYS A 275 -0.40 -6.60 9.23
CA LYS A 275 -1.81 -6.98 9.45
C LYS A 275 -2.68 -6.42 8.34
N GLN A 276 -3.42 -7.32 7.67
CA GLN A 276 -4.30 -6.96 6.57
C GLN A 276 -5.72 -7.50 6.82
N HIS A 277 -6.72 -6.76 6.34
CA HIS A 277 -8.13 -7.18 6.30
C HIS A 277 -8.81 -6.54 5.09
N PHE A 278 -9.98 -7.04 4.71
CA PHE A 278 -10.83 -6.38 3.72
C PHE A 278 -11.28 -5.01 4.26
N VAL A 279 -11.36 -4.03 3.34
CA VAL A 279 -11.77 -2.67 3.72
C VAL A 279 -13.16 -2.68 4.37
N ASN A 280 -13.32 -1.93 5.47
CA ASN A 280 -14.53 -1.84 6.26
C ASN A 280 -14.91 -0.38 6.59
N ASP A 281 -16.06 -0.17 7.23
CA ASP A 281 -16.57 1.16 7.55
C ASP A 281 -15.65 1.99 8.47
N ARG A 282 -14.92 1.33 9.37
CA ARG A 282 -13.94 2.02 10.24
C ARG A 282 -12.78 2.57 9.41
N ASP A 283 -12.27 1.79 8.47
CA ASP A 283 -11.19 2.21 7.58
C ASP A 283 -11.64 3.36 6.67
N ILE A 284 -12.85 3.25 6.12
CA ILE A 284 -13.47 4.30 5.30
C ILE A 284 -13.57 5.61 6.09
N ALA A 285 -14.05 5.56 7.32
CA ALA A 285 -14.16 6.73 8.17
C ALA A 285 -12.79 7.34 8.55
N ALA A 286 -11.79 6.49 8.80
CA ALA A 286 -10.42 6.94 9.09
C ALA A 286 -9.78 7.61 7.86
N LEU A 287 -9.90 7.00 6.69
CA LEU A 287 -9.35 7.56 5.45
C LEU A 287 -10.10 8.83 5.01
N GLN A 288 -11.42 8.94 5.29
CA GLN A 288 -12.19 10.15 5.01
C GLN A 288 -11.63 11.36 5.78
N LYS A 289 -11.21 11.18 7.04
CA LYS A 289 -10.58 12.26 7.82
C LYS A 289 -9.29 12.75 7.16
N VAL A 290 -8.47 11.82 6.63
CA VAL A 290 -7.25 12.18 5.88
C VAL A 290 -7.62 12.93 4.60
N ALA A 291 -8.62 12.46 3.85
CA ALA A 291 -9.09 13.11 2.62
C ALA A 291 -9.57 14.55 2.88
N ASP A 292 -10.36 14.74 3.93
CA ASP A 292 -10.90 16.06 4.30
C ASP A 292 -9.77 17.00 4.76
N SER A 293 -8.78 16.51 5.54
CA SER A 293 -7.62 17.31 5.92
C SER A 293 -6.77 17.68 4.71
N ALA A 294 -6.40 16.71 3.88
CA ALA A 294 -5.57 16.95 2.71
C ALA A 294 -6.24 17.92 1.70
N ASN A 295 -7.57 17.93 1.61
CA ASN A 295 -8.29 18.90 0.80
C ASN A 295 -8.27 20.30 1.42
N ARG A 296 -8.47 20.45 2.74
CA ARG A 296 -8.33 21.75 3.44
C ARG A 296 -6.94 22.33 3.28
N ASP A 297 -5.90 21.50 3.33
CA ASP A 297 -4.49 21.89 3.22
C ASP A 297 -4.04 22.11 1.75
N ALA A 298 -4.98 22.03 0.81
CA ALA A 298 -4.75 22.14 -0.65
C ALA A 298 -3.69 21.14 -1.19
N ILE A 299 -3.50 20.00 -0.52
CA ILE A 299 -2.71 18.89 -1.02
C ILE A 299 -3.51 18.14 -2.11
N LEU A 300 -4.79 17.86 -1.83
CA LEU A 300 -5.74 17.34 -2.82
C LEU A 300 -6.52 18.51 -3.45
N PRO A 301 -6.57 18.56 -4.80
CA PRO A 301 -7.24 19.66 -5.52
C PRO A 301 -8.76 19.62 -5.42
N ARG A 302 -9.34 18.48 -5.05
CA ARG A 302 -10.78 18.30 -4.85
C ARG A 302 -11.05 17.28 -3.75
N ARG A 303 -12.27 17.34 -3.24
CA ARG A 303 -12.76 16.39 -2.22
C ARG A 303 -12.89 14.98 -2.80
N VAL A 304 -12.55 13.97 -2.01
CA VAL A 304 -12.71 12.55 -2.35
C VAL A 304 -13.73 11.95 -1.40
N ASP A 305 -14.76 11.31 -1.95
CA ASP A 305 -15.68 10.46 -1.20
C ASP A 305 -15.07 9.05 -1.09
N VAL A 306 -14.55 8.73 0.07
CA VAL A 306 -13.86 7.47 0.31
C VAL A 306 -14.80 6.27 0.19
N ARG A 307 -16.07 6.43 0.58
CA ARG A 307 -17.06 5.34 0.43
C ARG A 307 -17.29 4.99 -1.05
N ALA A 308 -17.38 5.99 -1.90
CA ALA A 308 -17.58 5.78 -3.34
C ALA A 308 -16.42 5.02 -4.02
N ILE A 309 -15.20 5.14 -3.49
CA ILE A 309 -14.01 4.43 -3.98
C ILE A 309 -13.67 3.17 -3.18
N SER A 310 -14.54 2.67 -2.31
CA SER A 310 -14.32 1.45 -1.53
C SER A 310 -15.18 0.30 -2.03
N GLU A 311 -14.60 -0.90 -2.15
CA GLU A 311 -15.27 -2.13 -2.57
C GLU A 311 -15.33 -3.11 -1.40
N THR A 312 -16.44 -3.05 -0.66
CA THR A 312 -16.65 -3.87 0.55
C THR A 312 -17.26 -5.25 0.26
N GLN A 313 -17.79 -5.46 -0.95
CA GLN A 313 -18.48 -6.70 -1.30
C GLN A 313 -17.51 -7.84 -1.70
N ILE A 314 -16.26 -7.49 -2.05
CA ILE A 314 -15.26 -8.48 -2.48
C ILE A 314 -14.98 -9.52 -1.38
N ALA A 315 -15.13 -9.14 -0.10
CA ALA A 315 -15.01 -10.05 1.05
C ALA A 315 -15.94 -11.26 0.98
N ARG A 316 -17.13 -11.11 0.38
CA ARG A 316 -18.11 -12.18 0.25
C ARG A 316 -17.66 -13.28 -0.71
N LEU A 317 -16.88 -12.91 -1.75
CA LEU A 317 -16.31 -13.87 -2.70
C LEU A 317 -15.19 -14.70 -2.07
N ALA A 318 -14.57 -14.20 -1.02
CA ALA A 318 -13.50 -14.87 -0.31
C ALA A 318 -13.99 -15.85 0.77
N SER A 319 -15.29 -15.80 1.11
CA SER A 319 -15.90 -16.58 2.21
C SER A 319 -16.71 -17.80 1.70
N GLY A 320 -16.86 -17.97 0.40
CA GLY A 320 -17.59 -19.08 -0.26
C GLY A 320 -16.64 -20.01 -1.00
#